data_4b51852d1c48db56424b4fe72e3bbda3
#
_entry.id   4b51852d1c48db56424b4fe72e3bbda3
#
_cell.length_a   1.000
_cell.length_b   1.000
_cell.length_c   1.000
_cell.angle_alpha   90.00
_cell.angle_beta   90.00
_cell.angle_gamma   90.00
#
_symmetry.space_group_name_H-M   'P 1'
#
loop_
_entity.id
_entity.type
_entity.pdbx_description
1 polymer ?
#
loop_
_entity_poly.entity_id
_entity_poly.type
_entity_poly.pdbx_seq_one_letter_code
_entity_poly.pdbx_strand_id
1 'polypeptide(L)'
;MSAQDVMNTYNNLTNQNVERLNALGELNLKVAEKMVARQMDAMNLFMEQGVRMLKLATEAKGYSELYKGQVEMAKDVSEKLMAESKTNMALAGEIRDDYRGWFDAAMAELKDGNTAVRNAVTA
;
A
#
# COMPACT_ATOMS: atom_id res chain seq x y z
N MET A 1 -12.68 11.87 -43.49
CA MET A 1 -12.75 12.00 -42.03
C MET A 1 -13.01 13.45 -41.67
N SER A 2 -13.94 13.70 -40.82
CA SER A 2 -14.31 15.07 -40.45
C SER A 2 -13.39 15.60 -39.32
N ALA A 3 -13.26 16.94 -39.26
CA ALA A 3 -12.58 17.60 -38.16
C ALA A 3 -13.22 17.27 -36.80
N GLN A 4 -14.55 17.06 -36.81
CA GLN A 4 -15.30 16.69 -35.62
C GLN A 4 -14.87 15.33 -35.07
N ASP A 5 -14.62 14.35 -35.95
CA ASP A 5 -14.15 13.02 -35.52
C ASP A 5 -12.78 13.09 -34.90
N VAL A 6 -11.88 13.90 -35.42
CA VAL A 6 -10.53 14.13 -34.86
C VAL A 6 -10.64 14.77 -33.49
N MET A 7 -11.48 15.79 -33.32
CA MET A 7 -11.69 16.47 -32.06
C MET A 7 -12.29 15.56 -31.00
N ASN A 8 -13.26 14.74 -31.38
CA ASN A 8 -13.88 13.79 -30.47
C ASN A 8 -12.87 12.75 -29.98
N THR A 9 -12.03 12.24 -30.88
CA THR A 9 -10.96 11.30 -30.53
C THR A 9 -9.97 11.95 -29.58
N TYR A 10 -9.54 13.17 -29.85
CA TYR A 10 -8.64 13.94 -28.99
C TYR A 10 -9.23 14.15 -27.59
N ASN A 11 -10.49 14.58 -27.52
CA ASN A 11 -11.16 14.82 -26.24
C ASN A 11 -11.30 13.51 -25.42
N ASN A 12 -11.64 12.41 -26.08
CA ASN A 12 -11.76 11.11 -25.41
C ASN A 12 -10.41 10.65 -24.84
N LEU A 13 -9.33 10.80 -25.62
CA LEU A 13 -7.98 10.44 -25.14
C LEU A 13 -7.54 11.34 -23.98
N THR A 14 -7.82 12.63 -24.04
CA THR A 14 -7.51 13.57 -22.96
C THR A 14 -8.26 13.19 -21.68
N ASN A 15 -9.55 12.88 -21.78
CA ASN A 15 -10.37 12.46 -20.65
C ASN A 15 -9.87 11.15 -20.04
N GLN A 16 -9.51 10.18 -20.85
CA GLN A 16 -8.92 8.92 -20.38
C GLN A 16 -7.61 9.14 -19.64
N ASN A 17 -6.75 10.00 -20.13
CA ASN A 17 -5.49 10.34 -19.47
C ASN A 17 -5.72 11.00 -18.11
N VAL A 18 -6.70 11.92 -18.02
CA VAL A 18 -7.07 12.56 -16.75
C VAL A 18 -7.62 11.53 -15.77
N GLU A 19 -8.48 10.62 -16.22
CA GLU A 19 -9.01 9.54 -15.38
C GLU A 19 -7.88 8.63 -14.85
N ARG A 20 -6.91 8.29 -15.71
CA ARG A 20 -5.76 7.47 -15.29
C ARG A 20 -4.89 8.18 -14.25
N LEU A 21 -4.65 9.47 -14.42
CA LEU A 21 -3.90 10.27 -13.44
C LEU A 21 -4.65 10.39 -12.12
N ASN A 22 -5.98 10.57 -12.16
CA ASN A 22 -6.81 10.60 -10.96
C ASN A 22 -6.78 9.24 -10.24
N ALA A 23 -6.88 8.14 -10.99
CA ALA A 23 -6.78 6.80 -10.44
C ALA A 23 -5.43 6.55 -9.78
N LEU A 24 -4.34 7.04 -10.38
CA LEU A 24 -3.00 6.96 -9.78
C LEU A 24 -2.92 7.77 -8.48
N GLY A 25 -3.50 8.97 -8.45
CA GLY A 25 -3.57 9.80 -7.26
C GLY A 25 -4.34 9.12 -6.12
N GLU A 26 -5.48 8.51 -6.43
CA GLU A 26 -6.27 7.73 -5.46
C GLU A 26 -5.49 6.52 -4.96
N LEU A 27 -4.80 5.82 -5.85
CA LEU A 27 -3.97 4.67 -5.47
C LEU A 27 -2.82 5.10 -4.56
N ASN A 28 -2.13 6.19 -4.88
CA ASN A 28 -1.06 6.74 -4.04
C ASN A 28 -1.57 7.10 -2.64
N LEU A 29 -2.77 7.70 -2.56
CA LEU A 29 -3.39 8.04 -1.28
C LEU A 29 -3.71 6.78 -0.47
N LYS A 30 -4.30 5.78 -1.11
CA LYS A 30 -4.60 4.49 -0.48
C LYS A 30 -3.35 3.80 0.08
N VAL A 31 -2.26 3.81 -0.70
CA VAL A 31 -0.96 3.25 -0.27
C VAL A 31 -0.42 4.03 0.92
N ALA A 32 -0.46 5.36 0.88
CA ALA A 32 -0.01 6.21 1.98
C ALA A 32 -0.81 5.93 3.26
N GLU A 33 -2.13 5.79 3.17
CA GLU A 33 -3.00 5.45 4.30
C GLU A 33 -2.63 4.08 4.90
N LYS A 34 -2.37 3.08 4.07
CA LYS A 34 -1.95 1.75 4.53
C LYS A 34 -0.59 1.79 5.21
N MET A 35 0.35 2.55 4.68
CA MET A 35 1.67 2.70 5.28
C MET A 35 1.60 3.41 6.64
N VAL A 36 0.79 4.45 6.76
CA VAL A 36 0.56 5.13 8.03
C VAL A 36 -0.07 4.18 9.05
N ALA A 37 -1.07 3.39 8.65
CA ALA A 37 -1.69 2.40 9.53
C ALA A 37 -0.66 1.37 10.04
N ARG A 38 0.24 0.91 9.18
CA ARG A 38 1.32 -0.01 9.59
C ARG A 38 2.29 0.65 10.54
N GLN A 39 2.62 1.91 10.33
CA GLN A 39 3.47 2.69 11.22
C GLN A 39 2.85 2.86 12.60
N MET A 40 1.54 3.13 12.66
CA MET A 40 0.80 3.23 13.92
C MET A 40 0.77 1.88 14.66
N ASP A 41 0.58 0.77 13.96
CA ASP A 41 0.62 -0.56 14.55
C ASP A 41 2.00 -0.85 15.17
N ALA A 42 3.08 -0.49 14.48
CA ALA A 42 4.44 -0.65 14.98
C ALA A 42 4.68 0.21 16.24
N MET A 43 4.20 1.44 16.25
CA MET A 43 4.28 2.33 17.42
C MET A 43 3.49 1.77 18.60
N ASN A 44 2.27 1.28 18.36
CA ASN A 44 1.43 0.69 19.41
C ASN A 44 2.09 -0.55 20.01
N LEU A 45 2.70 -1.39 19.19
CA LEU A 45 3.45 -2.55 19.64
C LEU A 45 4.63 -2.13 20.53
N PHE A 46 5.38 -1.12 20.10
CA PHE A 46 6.52 -0.60 20.87
C PHE A 46 6.07 -0.03 22.22
N MET A 47 5.00 0.75 22.26
CA MET A 47 4.45 1.31 23.49
C MET A 47 3.93 0.23 24.42
N GLU A 48 3.22 -0.77 23.89
CA GLU A 48 2.72 -1.91 24.67
C GLU A 48 3.85 -2.68 25.34
N GLN A 49 4.94 -2.94 24.62
CA GLN A 49 6.10 -3.63 25.16
C GLN A 49 6.82 -2.78 26.23
N GLY A 50 6.88 -1.46 26.02
CA GLY A 50 7.45 -0.53 27.01
C GLY A 50 6.65 -0.54 28.32
N VAL A 51 5.33 -0.54 28.26
CA VAL A 51 4.45 -0.63 29.44
C VAL A 51 4.63 -1.98 30.14
N ARG A 52 4.71 -3.08 29.40
CA ARG A 52 4.94 -4.42 29.97
C ARG A 52 6.28 -4.49 30.68
N MET A 53 7.34 -3.94 30.08
CA MET A 53 8.66 -3.89 30.70
C MET A 53 8.63 -3.10 32.01
N LEU A 54 7.95 -1.95 32.01
CA LEU A 54 7.83 -1.13 33.21
C LEU A 54 7.08 -1.88 34.33
N LYS A 55 5.96 -2.52 34.01
CA LYS A 55 5.21 -3.35 34.96
C LYS A 55 6.08 -4.48 35.51
N LEU A 56 6.79 -5.17 34.65
CA LEU A 56 7.69 -6.26 35.06
C LEU A 56 8.76 -5.77 36.03
N ALA A 57 9.39 -4.63 35.71
CA ALA A 57 10.44 -4.04 36.54
C ALA A 57 9.93 -3.59 37.91
N THR A 58 8.68 -3.11 37.99
CA THR A 58 8.10 -2.56 39.24
C THR A 58 7.33 -3.59 40.07
N GLU A 59 6.79 -4.65 39.45
CA GLU A 59 5.90 -5.62 40.12
C GLU A 59 6.56 -6.97 40.37
N ALA A 60 7.69 -7.28 39.71
CA ALA A 60 8.36 -8.56 39.88
C ALA A 60 8.94 -8.70 41.33
N LYS A 61 8.68 -9.86 41.93
CA LYS A 61 9.05 -10.15 43.31
C LYS A 61 10.36 -10.95 43.42
N GLY A 62 11.36 -10.61 42.63
CA GLY A 62 12.65 -11.23 42.64
C GLY A 62 13.17 -11.62 41.27
N TYR A 63 14.42 -12.11 41.23
CA TYR A 63 15.11 -12.42 39.97
C TYR A 63 14.43 -13.49 39.14
N SER A 64 13.88 -14.52 39.79
CA SER A 64 13.22 -15.63 39.10
C SER A 64 12.01 -15.12 38.30
N GLU A 65 11.19 -14.30 38.94
CA GLU A 65 9.97 -13.73 38.33
C GLU A 65 10.35 -12.73 37.23
N LEU A 66 11.37 -11.90 37.48
CA LEU A 66 11.88 -10.96 36.50
C LEU A 66 12.43 -11.69 35.26
N TYR A 67 13.22 -12.75 35.46
CA TYR A 67 13.79 -13.54 34.37
C TYR A 67 12.68 -14.22 33.52
N LYS A 68 11.74 -14.87 34.18
CA LYS A 68 10.60 -15.51 33.48
C LYS A 68 9.80 -14.50 32.68
N GLY A 69 9.53 -13.35 33.27
CA GLY A 69 8.80 -12.27 32.59
C GLY A 69 9.55 -11.75 31.36
N GLN A 70 10.87 -11.59 31.46
CA GLN A 70 11.70 -11.17 30.31
C GLN A 70 11.70 -12.21 29.19
N VAL A 71 11.77 -13.51 29.54
CA VAL A 71 11.72 -14.59 28.56
C VAL A 71 10.36 -14.62 27.84
N GLU A 72 9.27 -14.49 28.59
CA GLU A 72 7.92 -14.42 28.00
C GLU A 72 7.74 -13.22 27.11
N MET A 73 8.25 -12.05 27.52
CA MET A 73 8.21 -10.85 26.70
C MET A 73 9.00 -11.01 25.41
N ALA A 74 10.20 -11.57 25.49
CA ALA A 74 11.04 -11.79 24.31
C ALA A 74 10.35 -12.73 23.31
N LYS A 75 9.71 -13.77 23.81
CA LYS A 75 8.96 -14.71 23.00
C LYS A 75 7.75 -14.05 22.33
N ASP A 76 6.99 -13.27 23.09
CA ASP A 76 5.82 -12.55 22.59
C ASP A 76 6.21 -11.50 21.55
N VAL A 77 7.27 -10.73 21.80
CA VAL A 77 7.80 -9.75 20.85
C VAL A 77 8.25 -10.43 19.57
N SER A 78 8.95 -11.56 19.68
CA SER A 78 9.40 -12.33 18.51
C SER A 78 8.21 -12.79 17.65
N GLU A 79 7.16 -13.33 18.28
CA GLU A 79 5.94 -13.74 17.57
C GLU A 79 5.24 -12.56 16.90
N LYS A 80 5.14 -11.44 17.59
CA LYS A 80 4.50 -10.23 17.04
C LYS A 80 5.31 -9.62 15.91
N LEU A 81 6.64 -9.60 16.01
CA LEU A 81 7.52 -9.14 14.93
C LEU A 81 7.42 -10.04 13.70
N MET A 82 7.31 -11.34 13.87
CA MET A 82 7.09 -12.27 12.77
C MET A 82 5.74 -12.02 12.10
N ALA A 83 4.67 -11.81 12.88
CA ALA A 83 3.34 -11.48 12.36
C ALA A 83 3.36 -10.15 11.61
N GLU A 84 4.04 -9.12 12.16
CA GLU A 84 4.21 -7.82 11.50
C GLU A 84 4.98 -7.95 10.20
N SER A 85 6.05 -8.75 10.17
CA SER A 85 6.84 -9.01 8.97
C SER A 85 5.98 -9.65 7.88
N LYS A 86 5.19 -10.66 8.22
CA LYS A 86 4.26 -11.31 7.27
C LYS A 86 3.23 -10.32 6.74
N THR A 87 2.67 -9.48 7.60
CA THR A 87 1.69 -8.45 7.20
C THR A 87 2.34 -7.43 6.28
N ASN A 88 3.57 -7.00 6.58
CA ASN A 88 4.31 -6.05 5.73
C ASN A 88 4.63 -6.65 4.37
N MET A 89 5.01 -7.92 4.30
CA MET A 89 5.26 -8.61 3.04
C MET A 89 3.98 -8.76 2.21
N ALA A 90 2.87 -9.09 2.84
CA ALA A 90 1.56 -9.16 2.18
C ALA A 90 1.14 -7.79 1.64
N LEU A 91 1.35 -6.73 2.42
CA LEU A 91 1.06 -5.36 1.99
C LEU A 91 1.95 -4.94 0.82
N ALA A 92 3.24 -5.25 0.86
CA ALA A 92 4.16 -4.96 -0.25
C ALA A 92 3.70 -5.65 -1.54
N GLY A 93 3.26 -6.91 -1.45
CA GLY A 93 2.70 -7.64 -2.59
C GLY A 93 1.41 -7.02 -3.11
N GLU A 94 0.51 -6.62 -2.23
CA GLU A 94 -0.74 -5.93 -2.59
C GLU A 94 -0.46 -4.60 -3.30
N ILE A 95 0.45 -3.80 -2.76
CA ILE A 95 0.84 -2.51 -3.36
C ILE A 95 1.43 -2.74 -4.76
N ARG A 96 2.31 -3.72 -4.90
CA ARG A 96 2.89 -4.08 -6.20
C ARG A 96 1.81 -4.47 -7.20
N ASP A 97 0.85 -5.29 -6.78
CA ASP A 97 -0.23 -5.76 -7.65
C ASP A 97 -1.17 -4.62 -8.04
N ASP A 98 -1.45 -3.70 -7.12
CA ASP A 98 -2.28 -2.52 -7.37
C ASP A 98 -1.62 -1.59 -8.41
N TYR A 99 -0.33 -1.31 -8.27
CA TYR A 99 0.40 -0.51 -9.26
C TYR A 99 0.52 -1.20 -10.60
N ARG A 100 0.73 -2.51 -10.60
CA ARG A 100 0.75 -3.31 -11.84
C ARG A 100 -0.59 -3.24 -12.55
N GLY A 101 -1.70 -3.38 -11.81
CA GLY A 101 -3.04 -3.27 -12.36
C GLY A 101 -3.28 -1.90 -12.99
N TRP A 102 -2.88 -0.82 -12.29
CA TRP A 102 -2.96 0.52 -12.84
C TRP A 102 -2.14 0.68 -14.12
N PHE A 103 -0.90 0.19 -14.10
CA PHE A 103 0.01 0.27 -15.25
C PHE A 103 -0.53 -0.51 -16.44
N ASP A 104 -1.01 -1.74 -16.23
CA ASP A 104 -1.57 -2.58 -17.28
C ASP A 104 -2.82 -1.92 -17.91
N ALA A 105 -3.68 -1.32 -17.08
CA ALA A 105 -4.85 -0.59 -17.56
C ALA A 105 -4.45 0.66 -18.37
N ALA A 106 -3.43 1.39 -17.92
CA ALA A 106 -2.91 2.56 -18.63
C ALA A 106 -2.32 2.15 -19.98
N MET A 107 -1.57 1.05 -20.04
CA MET A 107 -1.00 0.53 -21.29
C MET A 107 -2.07 0.06 -22.26
N ALA A 108 -3.12 -0.60 -21.76
CA ALA A 108 -4.26 -1.04 -22.59
C ALA A 108 -4.98 0.16 -23.21
N GLU A 109 -5.22 1.22 -22.41
CA GLU A 109 -5.83 2.44 -22.91
C GLU A 109 -4.96 3.16 -23.94
N LEU A 110 -3.65 3.19 -23.71
CA LEU A 110 -2.70 3.77 -24.65
C LEU A 110 -2.74 3.03 -25.99
N LYS A 111 -2.79 1.71 -25.96
CA LYS A 111 -2.89 0.86 -27.15
C LYS A 111 -4.22 1.13 -27.89
N ASP A 112 -5.32 1.19 -27.17
CA ASP A 112 -6.63 1.49 -27.74
C ASP A 112 -6.67 2.90 -28.32
N GLY A 113 -6.05 3.87 -27.64
CA GLY A 113 -5.92 5.24 -28.11
C GLY A 113 -5.11 5.33 -29.40
N ASN A 114 -4.02 4.60 -29.52
CA ASN A 114 -3.21 4.55 -30.75
C ASN A 114 -4.02 3.94 -31.89
N THR A 115 -4.78 2.90 -31.64
CA THR A 115 -5.65 2.29 -32.63
C THR A 115 -6.74 3.27 -33.08
N ALA A 116 -7.37 3.97 -32.14
CA ALA A 116 -8.40 4.97 -32.45
C ALA A 116 -7.85 6.12 -33.30
N VAL A 117 -6.64 6.62 -32.98
CA VAL A 117 -5.96 7.65 -33.76
C VAL A 117 -5.62 7.14 -35.16
N ARG A 118 -5.09 5.94 -35.28
CA ARG A 118 -4.80 5.32 -36.57
C ARG A 118 -6.04 5.19 -37.44
N ASN A 119 -7.13 4.69 -36.87
CA ASN A 119 -8.39 4.54 -37.58
C ASN A 119 -8.97 5.90 -38.01
N ALA A 120 -8.85 6.90 -37.14
CA ALA A 120 -9.29 8.26 -37.44
C ALA A 120 -8.49 8.90 -38.57
N VAL A 121 -7.19 8.64 -38.64
CA VAL A 121 -6.29 9.21 -39.69
C VAL A 121 -6.43 8.47 -41.01
N THR A 122 -6.67 7.16 -41.00
CA THR A 122 -6.73 6.32 -42.21
C THR A 122 -8.11 6.20 -42.79
N ALA A 123 -9.15 6.59 -42.08
CA ALA A 123 -10.50 6.61 -42.57
C ALA A 123 -10.76 7.93 -43.36
#